data_0cba2e2bb09b85f38599a733b2ed344f
#
_entry.id   0cba2e2bb09b85f38599a733b2ed344f
#
_cell.length_a   1.000
_cell.length_b   1.000
_cell.length_c   1.000
_cell.angle_alpha   90.00
_cell.angle_beta   90.00
_cell.angle_gamma   90.00
#
_symmetry.space_group_name_H-M   'P 1'
#
loop_
_entity.id
_entity.type
_entity.pdbx_description
1 polymer ?
#
loop_
_entity_poly.entity_id
_entity_poly.type
_entity_poly.pdbx_seq_one_letter_code
_entity_poly.pdbx_strand_id
1 'polypeptide(L)'
;MKVTSGNCPHCKRKLFNYNPGSWRYESPIRTCIKCKKKYVDTRYHEIVIDGIRPDALSVDAAATGVLIGTVFAAICLGVTYWSISYDGSYYPMMVLLGIMGVIMMIGCMADFLIIITGVKKRRFDALREKSDQRLQDKNYAQELLSVGYDVPEKYL
;
A
#
# COMPACT_ATOMS: atom_id res chain seq x y z
N MET A 1 -21.41 11.14 -4.30
CA MET A 1 -20.98 11.95 -3.14
C MET A 1 -19.74 11.29 -2.53
N LYS A 2 -18.58 11.97 -2.53
CA LYS A 2 -17.28 11.41 -2.10
C LYS A 2 -17.13 11.49 -0.57
N VAL A 3 -16.56 10.44 0.05
CA VAL A 3 -16.30 10.37 1.51
C VAL A 3 -14.83 10.67 1.78
N THR A 4 -14.57 11.78 2.45
CA THR A 4 -13.22 12.21 2.86
C THR A 4 -13.01 12.20 4.37
N SER A 5 -14.08 12.09 5.17
CA SER A 5 -14.04 12.22 6.63
C SER A 5 -14.24 10.91 7.40
N GLY A 6 -14.34 9.78 6.71
CA GLY A 6 -14.62 8.48 7.35
C GLY A 6 -16.07 8.27 7.83
N ASN A 7 -16.96 9.24 7.58
CA ASN A 7 -18.37 9.15 7.93
C ASN A 7 -19.27 9.05 6.71
N CYS A 8 -20.38 8.33 6.80
CA CYS A 8 -21.37 8.27 5.73
C CYS A 8 -21.93 9.65 5.42
N PRO A 9 -21.95 10.08 4.14
CA PRO A 9 -22.46 11.41 3.77
C PRO A 9 -23.97 11.55 3.99
N HIS A 10 -24.71 10.44 4.03
CA HIS A 10 -26.16 10.42 4.16
C HIS A 10 -26.65 10.32 5.60
N CYS A 11 -26.09 9.40 6.41
CA CYS A 11 -26.56 9.14 7.78
C CYS A 11 -25.56 9.50 8.87
N LYS A 12 -24.42 10.10 8.52
CA LYS A 12 -23.33 10.56 9.40
C LYS A 12 -22.69 9.45 10.27
N ARG A 13 -23.10 8.19 10.11
CA ARG A 13 -22.49 7.07 10.84
C ARG A 13 -21.02 6.93 10.44
N LYS A 14 -20.17 6.65 11.42
CA LYS A 14 -18.77 6.29 11.19
C LYS A 14 -18.67 4.99 10.40
N LEU A 15 -17.99 5.03 9.25
CA LEU A 15 -17.79 3.90 8.36
C LEU A 15 -16.43 3.22 8.64
N PHE A 16 -15.41 4.04 8.89
CA PHE A 16 -14.04 3.60 9.14
C PHE A 16 -13.24 4.69 9.87
N ASN A 17 -12.09 4.31 10.43
CA ASN A 17 -11.10 5.29 10.86
C ASN A 17 -10.43 5.89 9.63
N TYR A 18 -10.49 7.21 9.49
CA TYR A 18 -9.90 7.90 8.34
C TYR A 18 -8.38 7.71 8.34
N ASN A 19 -7.85 7.13 7.25
CA ASN A 19 -6.44 7.05 6.96
C ASN A 19 -6.22 7.52 5.51
N PRO A 20 -5.72 8.74 5.29
CA PRO A 20 -5.57 9.32 3.96
C PRO A 20 -4.56 8.58 3.07
N GLY A 21 -3.59 7.88 3.67
CA GLY A 21 -2.59 7.09 2.94
C GLY A 21 -3.05 5.69 2.53
N SER A 22 -4.28 5.31 2.86
CA SER A 22 -4.81 4.00 2.48
C SER A 22 -5.13 3.95 0.99
N TRP A 23 -4.50 3.02 0.27
CA TRP A 23 -4.71 2.78 -1.15
C TRP A 23 -5.08 1.32 -1.38
N ARG A 24 -6.29 1.07 -1.89
CA ARG A 24 -6.82 -0.29 -2.12
C ARG A 24 -7.40 -0.40 -3.52
N TYR A 25 -7.12 -1.51 -4.20
CA TYR A 25 -7.59 -1.76 -5.56
C TYR A 25 -8.89 -2.57 -5.55
N GLU A 26 -10.00 -1.88 -5.41
CA GLU A 26 -11.36 -2.41 -5.47
C GLU A 26 -12.32 -1.32 -5.95
N SER A 27 -13.62 -1.66 -6.12
CA SER A 27 -14.64 -0.68 -6.45
C SER A 27 -14.69 0.47 -5.46
N PRO A 28 -14.57 1.74 -5.90
CA PRO A 28 -14.75 2.90 -5.05
C PRO A 28 -16.20 3.15 -4.63
N ILE A 29 -17.18 2.55 -5.36
CA ILE A 29 -18.60 2.68 -5.04
C ILE A 29 -18.94 1.66 -3.95
N ARG A 30 -19.31 2.15 -2.77
CA ARG A 30 -19.66 1.36 -1.60
C ARG A 30 -21.07 1.66 -1.12
N THR A 31 -21.68 0.68 -0.45
CA THR A 31 -23.02 0.82 0.13
C THR A 31 -22.93 0.91 1.65
N CYS A 32 -23.55 1.92 2.23
CA CYS A 32 -23.61 2.07 3.70
C CYS A 32 -24.47 0.96 4.32
N ILE A 33 -23.91 0.26 5.31
CA ILE A 33 -24.60 -0.84 6.00
C ILE A 33 -25.89 -0.34 6.70
N LYS A 34 -25.88 0.90 7.24
CA LYS A 34 -27.03 1.45 8.00
C LYS A 34 -28.14 1.98 7.08
N CYS A 35 -27.81 2.89 6.18
CA CYS A 35 -28.82 3.57 5.36
C CYS A 35 -29.01 2.99 3.96
N LYS A 36 -28.23 1.98 3.59
CA LYS A 36 -28.24 1.28 2.30
C LYS A 36 -27.98 2.18 1.06
N LYS A 37 -27.62 3.45 1.28
CA LYS A 37 -27.31 4.38 0.19
C LYS A 37 -25.85 4.20 -0.26
N LYS A 38 -25.63 4.36 -1.57
CA LYS A 38 -24.30 4.30 -2.18
C LYS A 38 -23.50 5.56 -1.85
N TYR A 39 -22.19 5.41 -1.72
CA TYR A 39 -21.23 6.50 -1.55
C TYR A 39 -19.90 6.12 -2.22
N VAL A 40 -19.06 7.09 -2.51
CA VAL A 40 -17.71 6.88 -3.06
C VAL A 40 -16.69 6.96 -1.94
N ASP A 41 -15.90 5.91 -1.79
CA ASP A 41 -14.80 5.82 -0.84
C ASP A 41 -13.47 6.09 -1.55
N THR A 42 -12.87 7.23 -1.28
CA THR A 42 -11.63 7.69 -1.93
C THR A 42 -10.37 6.87 -1.60
N ARG A 43 -10.45 5.87 -0.72
CA ARG A 43 -9.37 4.92 -0.44
C ARG A 43 -9.32 3.76 -1.43
N TYR A 44 -10.40 3.58 -2.18
CA TYR A 44 -10.53 2.51 -3.16
C TYR A 44 -10.36 3.08 -4.56
N HIS A 45 -9.58 2.38 -5.37
CA HIS A 45 -9.17 2.79 -6.70
C HIS A 45 -9.41 1.67 -7.70
N GLU A 46 -9.96 2.01 -8.87
CA GLU A 46 -10.03 1.11 -10.00
C GLU A 46 -8.68 1.11 -10.72
N ILE A 47 -7.97 -0.02 -10.67
CA ILE A 47 -6.62 -0.12 -11.22
C ILE A 47 -6.55 0.15 -12.73
N VAL A 48 -7.64 -0.08 -13.46
CA VAL A 48 -7.73 0.21 -14.91
C VAL A 48 -7.82 1.70 -15.18
N ILE A 49 -8.41 2.48 -14.26
CA ILE A 49 -8.60 3.92 -14.38
C ILE A 49 -7.44 4.68 -13.74
N ASP A 50 -7.16 4.38 -12.46
CA ASP A 50 -6.19 5.13 -11.65
C ASP A 50 -4.75 4.63 -11.83
N GLY A 51 -4.57 3.45 -12.44
CA GLY A 51 -3.26 2.81 -12.62
C GLY A 51 -2.72 2.16 -11.34
N ILE A 52 -1.49 1.68 -11.43
CA ILE A 52 -0.73 1.16 -10.29
C ILE A 52 0.04 2.32 -9.66
N ARG A 53 0.02 2.41 -8.34
CA ARG A 53 0.78 3.39 -7.59
C ARG A 53 2.28 3.31 -7.95
N PRO A 54 2.96 4.41 -8.32
CA PRO A 54 4.32 4.38 -8.88
C PRO A 54 5.35 3.68 -7.99
N ASP A 55 5.22 3.85 -6.67
CA ASP A 55 6.10 3.25 -5.67
C ASP A 55 5.85 1.74 -5.42
N ALA A 56 4.70 1.22 -5.87
CA ALA A 56 4.31 -0.16 -5.58
C ALA A 56 5.18 -1.21 -6.28
N LEU A 57 5.80 -0.88 -7.42
CA LEU A 57 6.67 -1.76 -8.21
C LEU A 57 8.10 -1.21 -8.35
N SER A 58 8.49 -0.22 -7.54
CA SER A 58 9.81 0.38 -7.62
C SER A 58 10.88 -0.56 -7.08
N VAL A 59 11.73 -1.05 -7.98
CA VAL A 59 12.93 -1.85 -7.65
C VAL A 59 13.92 -1.00 -6.88
N ASP A 60 14.10 0.27 -7.29
CA ASP A 60 15.05 1.19 -6.67
C ASP A 60 14.71 1.50 -5.21
N ALA A 61 13.42 1.67 -4.91
CA ALA A 61 12.96 1.91 -3.53
C ALA A 61 13.24 0.68 -2.64
N ALA A 62 12.98 -0.52 -3.15
CA ALA A 62 13.25 -1.76 -2.42
C ALA A 62 14.77 -1.98 -2.23
N ALA A 63 15.58 -1.76 -3.28
CA ALA A 63 17.04 -1.88 -3.20
C ALA A 63 17.64 -0.85 -2.23
N THR A 64 17.17 0.38 -2.25
CA THR A 64 17.59 1.44 -1.31
C THR A 64 17.25 1.05 0.13
N GLY A 65 16.07 0.47 0.39
CA GLY A 65 15.69 -0.03 1.70
C GLY A 65 16.62 -1.14 2.20
N VAL A 66 17.02 -2.08 1.34
CA VAL A 66 18.01 -3.13 1.68
C VAL A 66 19.35 -2.50 2.04
N LEU A 67 19.84 -1.54 1.25
CA LEU A 67 21.10 -0.86 1.50
C LEU A 67 21.10 -0.14 2.84
N ILE A 68 20.08 0.68 3.09
CA ILE A 68 19.94 1.43 4.36
C ILE A 68 19.87 0.48 5.54
N GLY A 69 19.07 -0.58 5.47
CA GLY A 69 18.94 -1.57 6.53
C GLY A 69 20.26 -2.28 6.83
N THR A 70 21.02 -2.63 5.79
CA THR A 70 22.33 -3.29 5.92
C THR A 70 23.35 -2.38 6.58
N VAL A 71 23.48 -1.13 6.12
CA VAL A 71 24.40 -0.13 6.69
C VAL A 71 24.07 0.14 8.15
N PHE A 72 22.79 0.37 8.45
CA PHE A 72 22.34 0.63 9.81
C PHE A 72 22.63 -0.56 10.75
N ALA A 73 22.31 -1.77 10.34
CA ALA A 73 22.62 -2.98 11.12
C ALA A 73 24.12 -3.15 11.35
N ALA A 74 24.94 -2.95 10.30
CA ALA A 74 26.40 -3.07 10.40
C ALA A 74 27.01 -2.06 11.38
N ILE A 75 26.54 -0.81 11.37
CA ILE A 75 27.01 0.24 12.29
C ILE A 75 26.64 -0.16 13.73
N CYS A 76 25.38 -0.49 14.02
CA CYS A 76 24.93 -0.79 15.37
C CYS A 76 25.62 -2.04 15.94
N LEU A 77 25.72 -3.11 15.16
CA LEU A 77 26.40 -4.35 15.59
C LEU A 77 27.91 -4.15 15.70
N GLY A 78 28.53 -3.39 14.79
CA GLY A 78 29.94 -3.05 14.83
C GLY A 78 30.33 -2.25 16.07
N VAL A 79 29.54 -1.23 16.44
CA VAL A 79 29.74 -0.46 17.67
C VAL A 79 29.60 -1.35 18.91
N THR A 80 28.58 -2.23 18.92
CA THR A 80 28.40 -3.19 20.03
C THR A 80 29.60 -4.12 20.18
N TYR A 81 30.05 -4.71 19.07
CA TYR A 81 31.21 -5.59 19.05
C TYR A 81 32.48 -4.87 19.56
N TRP A 82 32.73 -3.65 19.06
CA TRP A 82 33.86 -2.84 19.51
C TRP A 82 33.82 -2.57 21.02
N SER A 83 32.68 -2.13 21.54
CA SER A 83 32.53 -1.82 22.98
C SER A 83 32.78 -3.03 23.87
N ILE A 84 32.25 -4.19 23.49
CA ILE A 84 32.49 -5.43 24.24
C ILE A 84 33.98 -5.85 24.23
N SER A 85 34.63 -5.69 23.06
CA SER A 85 36.00 -6.14 22.85
C SER A 85 37.04 -5.26 23.52
N TYR A 86 36.81 -3.93 23.61
CA TYR A 86 37.78 -2.96 24.12
C TYR A 86 37.50 -2.51 25.55
N ASP A 87 36.25 -2.23 25.90
CA ASP A 87 35.88 -1.68 27.20
C ASP A 87 35.20 -2.67 28.13
N GLY A 88 34.86 -3.86 27.62
CA GLY A 88 34.05 -4.85 28.35
C GLY A 88 32.62 -4.36 28.64
N SER A 89 32.21 -3.24 28.05
CA SER A 89 30.90 -2.60 28.23
C SER A 89 29.86 -3.23 27.31
N TYR A 90 28.68 -3.47 27.83
CA TYR A 90 27.58 -4.02 27.07
C TYR A 90 26.46 -2.98 26.92
N TYR A 91 26.15 -2.59 25.68
CA TYR A 91 25.10 -1.63 25.38
C TYR A 91 23.86 -2.32 24.78
N PRO A 92 22.90 -2.75 25.62
CA PRO A 92 21.73 -3.51 25.16
C PRO A 92 20.88 -2.73 24.13
N MET A 93 20.87 -1.42 24.23
CA MET A 93 20.17 -0.55 23.28
C MET A 93 20.75 -0.65 21.86
N MET A 94 22.07 -0.73 21.73
CA MET A 94 22.72 -0.88 20.42
C MET A 94 22.46 -2.24 19.80
N VAL A 95 22.40 -3.30 20.62
CA VAL A 95 22.02 -4.63 20.15
C VAL A 95 20.58 -4.64 19.63
N LEU A 96 19.64 -4.03 20.37
CA LEU A 96 18.25 -3.92 19.93
C LEU A 96 18.12 -3.16 18.60
N LEU A 97 18.82 -2.05 18.46
CA LEU A 97 18.84 -1.27 17.21
C LEU A 97 19.44 -2.09 16.06
N GLY A 98 20.49 -2.85 16.29
CA GLY A 98 21.08 -3.75 15.30
C GLY A 98 20.10 -4.84 14.86
N ILE A 99 19.40 -5.47 15.80
CA ILE A 99 18.36 -6.47 15.50
C ILE A 99 17.24 -5.84 14.67
N MET A 100 16.76 -4.63 15.02
CA MET A 100 15.77 -3.91 14.23
C MET A 100 16.27 -3.63 12.81
N GLY A 101 17.53 -3.25 12.63
CA GLY A 101 18.15 -3.06 11.32
C GLY A 101 18.16 -4.35 10.49
N VAL A 102 18.50 -5.49 11.10
CA VAL A 102 18.46 -6.80 10.42
C VAL A 102 17.04 -7.18 10.02
N ILE A 103 16.05 -6.98 10.87
CA ILE A 103 14.64 -7.25 10.55
C ILE A 103 14.18 -6.38 9.37
N MET A 104 14.53 -5.09 9.38
CA MET A 104 14.22 -4.16 8.29
C MET A 104 14.88 -4.60 6.97
N MET A 105 16.15 -4.99 7.01
CA MET A 105 16.88 -5.50 5.84
C MET A 105 16.21 -6.75 5.28
N ILE A 106 15.85 -7.72 6.10
CA ILE A 106 15.16 -8.95 5.67
C ILE A 106 13.81 -8.62 5.03
N GLY A 107 13.04 -7.71 5.62
CA GLY A 107 11.75 -7.27 5.07
C GLY A 107 11.90 -6.61 3.69
N CYS A 108 12.85 -5.70 3.53
CA CYS A 108 13.15 -5.05 2.25
C CYS A 108 13.69 -6.04 1.20
N MET A 109 14.52 -7.01 1.62
CA MET A 109 15.02 -8.05 0.73
C MET A 109 13.89 -8.96 0.23
N ALA A 110 12.95 -9.32 1.10
CA ALA A 110 11.78 -10.10 0.71
C ALA A 110 10.91 -9.33 -0.30
N ASP A 111 10.65 -8.04 -0.08
CA ASP A 111 9.90 -7.20 -1.04
C ASP A 111 10.65 -7.07 -2.38
N PHE A 112 11.97 -6.87 -2.34
CA PHE A 112 12.82 -6.83 -3.53
C PHE A 112 12.73 -8.13 -4.35
N LEU A 113 12.83 -9.31 -3.69
CA LEU A 113 12.69 -10.60 -4.35
C LEU A 113 11.29 -10.80 -4.94
N ILE A 114 10.23 -10.40 -4.24
CA ILE A 114 8.84 -10.48 -4.72
C ILE A 114 8.64 -9.61 -5.96
N ILE A 115 9.32 -8.45 -6.05
CA ILE A 115 9.27 -7.57 -7.22
C ILE A 115 10.01 -8.22 -8.40
N ILE A 116 11.28 -8.66 -8.21
CA ILE A 116 12.13 -9.23 -9.29
C ILE A 116 11.52 -10.51 -9.84
N THR A 117 11.01 -11.40 -8.99
CA THR A 117 10.37 -12.65 -9.42
C THR A 117 9.04 -12.43 -10.14
N GLY A 118 8.56 -11.19 -10.22
CA GLY A 118 7.31 -10.84 -10.89
C GLY A 118 6.05 -11.30 -10.14
N VAL A 119 6.16 -11.82 -8.93
CA VAL A 119 5.01 -12.23 -8.11
C VAL A 119 4.10 -11.03 -7.84
N LYS A 120 4.69 -9.88 -7.51
CA LYS A 120 3.95 -8.65 -7.25
C LYS A 120 3.23 -8.17 -8.52
N LYS A 121 3.91 -8.23 -9.68
CA LYS A 121 3.31 -7.90 -10.97
C LYS A 121 2.10 -8.78 -11.27
N ARG A 122 2.23 -10.11 -11.14
CA ARG A 122 1.11 -11.05 -11.36
C ARG A 122 -0.10 -10.75 -10.48
N ARG A 123 0.12 -10.34 -9.23
CA ARG A 123 -0.97 -9.90 -8.33
C ARG A 123 -1.69 -8.66 -8.87
N PHE A 124 -0.95 -7.68 -9.38
CA PHE A 124 -1.54 -6.48 -9.98
C PHE A 124 -2.26 -6.79 -11.29
N ASP A 125 -1.72 -7.69 -12.12
CA ASP A 125 -2.38 -8.14 -13.35
C ASP A 125 -3.73 -8.80 -13.04
N ALA A 126 -3.79 -9.68 -12.03
CA ALA A 126 -5.04 -10.28 -11.58
C ALA A 126 -6.05 -9.26 -11.00
N LEU A 127 -5.58 -8.22 -10.32
CA LEU A 127 -6.44 -7.13 -9.85
C LEU A 127 -6.94 -6.27 -11.01
N ARG A 128 -6.10 -6.05 -12.02
CA ARG A 128 -6.46 -5.33 -13.25
C ARG A 128 -7.54 -6.07 -14.02
N GLU A 129 -7.41 -7.38 -14.17
CA GLU A 129 -8.42 -8.22 -14.81
C GLU A 129 -9.77 -8.13 -14.10
N LYS A 130 -9.78 -8.19 -12.75
CA LYS A 130 -11.01 -8.01 -11.97
C LYS A 130 -11.62 -6.62 -12.12
N SER A 131 -10.79 -5.58 -12.24
CA SER A 131 -11.23 -4.21 -12.49
C SER A 131 -11.82 -4.08 -13.89
N ASP A 132 -11.17 -4.69 -14.89
CA ASP A 132 -11.65 -4.74 -16.28
C ASP A 132 -13.03 -5.43 -16.37
N GLN A 133 -13.19 -6.60 -15.72
CA GLN A 133 -14.46 -7.30 -15.67
C GLN A 133 -15.58 -6.46 -15.04
N ARG A 134 -15.30 -5.69 -13.98
CA ARG A 134 -16.30 -4.79 -13.39
C ARG A 134 -16.70 -3.66 -14.34
N LEU A 135 -15.71 -3.10 -15.06
CA LEU A 135 -15.95 -2.00 -16.00
C LEU A 135 -16.71 -2.45 -17.26
N GLN A 136 -16.73 -3.74 -17.61
CA GLN A 136 -17.56 -4.28 -18.68
C GLN A 136 -19.07 -4.16 -18.38
N ASP A 137 -19.47 -4.02 -17.11
CA ASP A 137 -20.83 -3.63 -16.76
C ASP A 137 -21.02 -2.13 -17.06
N LYS A 138 -21.74 -1.83 -18.15
CA LYS A 138 -22.01 -0.46 -18.58
C LYS A 138 -22.70 0.39 -17.53
N ASN A 139 -23.58 -0.19 -16.70
CA ASN A 139 -24.23 0.53 -15.60
C ASN A 139 -23.22 1.00 -14.58
N TYR A 140 -22.27 0.12 -14.22
CA TYR A 140 -21.20 0.44 -13.30
C TYR A 140 -20.24 1.49 -13.88
N ALA A 141 -19.87 1.37 -15.16
CA ALA A 141 -19.01 2.33 -15.85
C ALA A 141 -19.65 3.74 -15.90
N GLN A 142 -20.94 3.82 -16.24
CA GLN A 142 -21.70 5.08 -16.23
C GLN A 142 -21.86 5.67 -14.82
N GLU A 143 -22.06 4.82 -13.80
CA GLU A 143 -22.10 5.26 -12.40
C GLU A 143 -20.77 5.89 -11.97
N LEU A 144 -19.63 5.29 -12.33
CA LEU A 144 -18.29 5.85 -12.09
C LEU A 144 -18.09 7.19 -12.81
N LEU A 145 -18.49 7.28 -14.09
CA LEU A 145 -18.42 8.52 -14.87
C LEU A 145 -19.24 9.64 -14.19
N SER A 146 -20.47 9.32 -13.73
CA SER A 146 -21.35 10.28 -13.06
C SER A 146 -20.77 10.85 -11.75
N VAL A 147 -19.84 10.11 -11.13
CA VAL A 147 -19.16 10.52 -9.89
C VAL A 147 -17.83 11.22 -10.16
N GLY A 148 -17.46 11.37 -11.46
CA GLY A 148 -16.29 12.12 -11.91
C GLY A 148 -15.00 11.27 -11.95
N TYR A 149 -15.11 9.98 -12.27
CA TYR A 149 -13.99 9.16 -12.69
C TYR A 149 -13.82 9.26 -14.22
N ASP A 150 -12.57 9.26 -14.68
CA ASP A 150 -12.22 9.26 -16.10
C ASP A 150 -12.28 7.83 -16.65
N VAL A 151 -13.50 7.41 -17.01
CA VAL A 151 -13.72 6.04 -17.51
C VAL A 151 -13.37 5.99 -19.00
N PRO A 152 -12.46 5.07 -19.42
CA PRO A 152 -12.13 4.93 -20.84
C PRO A 152 -13.34 4.62 -21.70
N GLU A 153 -13.41 5.25 -22.89
CA GLU A 153 -14.56 5.14 -23.83
C GLU A 153 -14.94 3.70 -24.18
N LYS A 154 -13.96 2.79 -24.19
CA LYS A 154 -14.19 1.38 -24.50
C LYS A 154 -15.16 0.65 -23.54
N TYR A 155 -15.48 1.24 -22.38
CA TYR A 155 -16.42 0.68 -21.40
C TYR A 155 -17.79 1.41 -21.39
N LEU A 156 -17.92 2.50 -22.10
CA LEU A 156 -19.14 3.29 -22.24
C LEU A 156 -19.94 2.85 -23.47
#